data_9b4bf193ee2b3044a6e6b3439ff4a3c4
#
_entry.id   9b4bf193ee2b3044a6e6b3439ff4a3c4
#
_cell.length_a   1.000
_cell.length_b   1.000
_cell.length_c   1.000
_cell.angle_alpha   90.00
_cell.angle_beta   90.00
_cell.angle_gamma   90.00
#
_symmetry.space_group_name_H-M   'P 1'
#
loop_
_entity.id
_entity.type
_entity.pdbx_description
1 polymer ?
#
loop_
_entity_poly.entity_id
_entity_poly.type
_entity_poly.pdbx_seq_one_letter_code
_entity_poly.pdbx_strand_id
1 'polypeptide(L)'
;MCTFSTDCCLPTLRYEISKLSLNLDKKLTTAQELTPLIYTPTVGEACVRWHEIFTQPEGMYLSFHDRGHLRQILENWPYNVEITVLTDGSRILGLGDLGVNGMGIPVGKLALYTACAGIRPEATLPLTLDLGTNNVALREDPLYMGSRMPKVSAEDEREFLDELMAALTDKWPG
;
A
#
# COMPACT_ATOMS: atom_id res chain seq x y z
N MET A 1 21.18 -13.19 -17.77
CA MET A 1 19.92 -12.48 -18.05
C MET A 1 18.83 -13.21 -17.27
N CYS A 2 18.59 -12.84 -16.04
CA CYS A 2 17.41 -13.34 -15.31
C CYS A 2 16.22 -12.53 -15.79
N THR A 3 15.30 -13.18 -16.49
CA THR A 3 13.96 -12.66 -16.71
C THR A 3 13.28 -12.65 -15.33
N PHE A 4 13.15 -11.46 -14.74
CA PHE A 4 12.36 -11.30 -13.53
C PHE A 4 10.91 -11.59 -13.89
N SER A 5 10.47 -12.79 -13.52
CA SER A 5 9.05 -13.11 -13.42
C SER A 5 8.44 -12.20 -12.35
N THR A 6 7.29 -11.62 -12.63
CA THR A 6 6.46 -10.83 -11.69
C THR A 6 6.04 -11.63 -10.44
N ASP A 7 6.40 -12.90 -10.38
CA ASP A 7 6.13 -13.83 -9.27
C ASP A 7 7.11 -13.69 -8.10
N CYS A 8 8.16 -12.85 -8.23
CA CYS A 8 9.08 -12.57 -7.13
C CYS A 8 8.51 -11.43 -6.27
N CYS A 9 7.78 -11.82 -5.30
CA CYS A 9 7.06 -11.06 -4.30
C CYS A 9 7.78 -9.82 -3.77
N LEU A 10 7.10 -8.67 -3.78
CA LEU A 10 7.46 -7.43 -3.09
C LEU A 10 8.01 -7.66 -1.64
N PRO A 11 7.53 -8.62 -0.83
CA PRO A 11 8.10 -8.92 0.48
C PRO A 11 9.55 -9.34 0.46
N THR A 12 9.93 -10.21 -0.48
CA THR A 12 11.32 -10.66 -0.63
C THR A 12 12.22 -9.51 -1.01
N LEU A 13 11.73 -8.61 -1.87
CA LEU A 13 12.43 -7.42 -2.29
C LEU A 13 12.60 -6.43 -1.12
N ARG A 14 11.57 -6.23 -0.28
CA ARG A 14 11.64 -5.42 0.96
C ARG A 14 12.73 -5.93 1.90
N TYR A 15 12.79 -7.24 2.12
CA TYR A 15 13.78 -7.87 2.97
C TYR A 15 15.21 -7.76 2.40
N GLU A 16 15.39 -7.98 1.10
CA GLU A 16 16.70 -7.83 0.47
C GLU A 16 17.17 -6.36 0.45
N ILE A 17 16.27 -5.40 0.26
CA ILE A 17 16.58 -3.97 0.34
C ILE A 17 17.03 -3.59 1.75
N SER A 18 16.44 -4.15 2.80
CA SER A 18 16.86 -3.89 4.19
C SER A 18 18.28 -4.35 4.47
N LYS A 19 18.74 -5.42 3.84
CA LYS A 19 20.12 -5.92 3.94
C LYS A 19 21.15 -5.05 3.20
N LEU A 20 20.74 -4.38 2.12
CA LEU A 20 21.60 -3.48 1.35
C LEU A 20 21.92 -2.17 2.09
N SER A 21 21.29 -1.92 3.23
CA SER A 21 21.37 -0.64 3.96
C SER A 21 22.73 -0.34 4.63
N LEU A 22 23.74 -1.19 4.47
CA LEU A 22 24.99 -1.11 5.24
C LEU A 22 26.18 -0.37 4.59
N ASN A 23 26.07 0.13 3.35
CA ASN A 23 27.18 0.84 2.68
C ASN A 23 26.69 2.01 1.82
N LEU A 24 27.02 3.24 2.22
CA LEU A 24 26.43 4.48 1.66
C LEU A 24 26.73 4.68 0.15
N ASP A 25 27.95 4.37 -0.29
CA ASP A 25 28.34 4.55 -1.70
C ASP A 25 27.74 3.48 -2.63
N LYS A 26 27.58 2.25 -2.14
CA LYS A 26 26.82 1.21 -2.82
C LYS A 26 25.32 1.48 -2.85
N LYS A 27 24.79 2.22 -1.85
CA LYS A 27 23.39 2.58 -1.79
C LYS A 27 22.92 3.45 -2.96
N LEU A 28 23.69 4.44 -3.36
CA LEU A 28 23.26 5.38 -4.41
C LEU A 28 23.18 4.71 -5.79
N THR A 29 24.21 3.95 -6.18
CA THR A 29 24.21 3.24 -7.45
C THR A 29 23.16 2.13 -7.48
N THR A 30 23.06 1.36 -6.39
CA THR A 30 22.07 0.29 -6.24
C THR A 30 20.64 0.85 -6.15
N ALA A 31 20.41 2.00 -5.49
CA ALA A 31 19.11 2.64 -5.44
C ALA A 31 18.64 3.12 -6.82
N GLN A 32 19.53 3.67 -7.65
CA GLN A 32 19.19 4.08 -9.01
C GLN A 32 18.80 2.89 -9.89
N GLU A 33 19.50 1.77 -9.76
CA GLU A 33 19.21 0.54 -10.50
C GLU A 33 17.95 -0.17 -10.02
N LEU A 34 17.67 -0.13 -8.70
CA LEU A 34 16.54 -0.82 -8.10
C LEU A 34 15.25 -0.01 -8.10
N THR A 35 15.31 1.33 -8.14
CA THR A 35 14.12 2.17 -8.09
C THR A 35 13.05 1.80 -9.12
N PRO A 36 13.39 1.55 -10.41
CA PRO A 36 12.40 1.11 -11.39
C PRO A 36 11.76 -0.25 -11.11
N LEU A 37 12.44 -1.09 -10.34
CA LEU A 37 11.96 -2.42 -9.96
C LEU A 37 11.01 -2.38 -8.76
N ILE A 38 11.25 -1.47 -7.80
CA ILE A 38 10.46 -1.38 -6.55
C ILE A 38 9.37 -0.31 -6.62
N TYR A 39 9.43 0.58 -7.61
CA TYR A 39 8.44 1.63 -7.79
C TYR A 39 7.95 1.69 -9.24
N THR A 40 7.85 2.86 -9.85
CA THR A 40 7.43 2.98 -11.26
C THR A 40 8.57 2.58 -12.21
N PRO A 41 8.28 1.79 -13.29
CA PRO A 41 6.96 1.38 -13.78
C PRO A 41 6.39 0.11 -13.12
N THR A 42 7.18 -0.70 -12.45
CA THR A 42 6.80 -2.04 -11.96
C THR A 42 5.62 -2.00 -10.99
N VAL A 43 5.59 -1.04 -10.05
CA VAL A 43 4.47 -0.93 -9.10
C VAL A 43 3.16 -0.55 -9.80
N GLY A 44 3.22 0.20 -10.91
CA GLY A 44 2.04 0.52 -11.70
C GLY A 44 1.43 -0.73 -12.35
N GLU A 45 2.27 -1.57 -12.96
CA GLU A 45 1.84 -2.85 -13.53
C GLU A 45 1.31 -3.80 -12.43
N ALA A 46 1.98 -3.87 -11.30
CA ALA A 46 1.54 -4.65 -10.15
C ALA A 46 0.15 -4.21 -9.66
N CYS A 47 -0.13 -2.90 -9.59
CA CYS A 47 -1.46 -2.41 -9.19
C CYS A 47 -2.57 -2.80 -10.18
N VAL A 48 -2.30 -2.77 -11.48
CA VAL A 48 -3.29 -3.19 -12.49
C VAL A 48 -3.66 -4.67 -12.34
N ARG A 49 -2.69 -5.51 -11.97
CA ARG A 49 -2.84 -6.95 -11.82
C ARG A 49 -2.84 -7.41 -10.36
N TRP A 50 -3.14 -6.53 -9.41
CA TRP A 50 -2.99 -6.79 -7.98
C TRP A 50 -3.75 -8.03 -7.51
N HIS A 51 -4.98 -8.19 -7.94
CA HIS A 51 -5.83 -9.34 -7.62
C HIS A 51 -5.33 -10.67 -8.21
N GLU A 52 -4.50 -10.64 -9.28
CA GLU A 52 -3.90 -11.83 -9.86
C GLU A 52 -2.63 -12.27 -9.13
N ILE A 53 -1.86 -11.31 -8.61
CA ILE A 53 -0.55 -11.56 -7.99
C ILE A 53 -0.61 -11.59 -6.45
N PHE A 54 -1.77 -11.34 -5.87
CA PHE A 54 -1.96 -11.29 -4.42
C PHE A 54 -1.74 -12.68 -3.80
N THR A 55 -0.71 -12.80 -2.97
CA THR A 55 -0.38 -14.03 -2.26
C THR A 55 -0.58 -13.91 -0.76
N GLN A 56 -0.33 -12.72 -0.21
CA GLN A 56 -0.50 -12.41 1.21
C GLN A 56 -0.68 -10.90 1.40
N PRO A 57 -1.31 -10.45 2.50
CA PRO A 57 -1.43 -9.04 2.80
C PRO A 57 -0.05 -8.38 3.02
N GLU A 58 0.20 -7.29 2.33
CA GLU A 58 1.39 -6.44 2.51
C GLU A 58 1.11 -5.25 3.45
N GLY A 59 -0.15 -5.00 3.75
CA GLY A 59 -0.64 -3.91 4.58
C GLY A 59 -2.07 -4.17 5.04
N MET A 60 -2.71 -3.18 5.59
CA MET A 60 -4.10 -3.27 6.05
C MET A 60 -5.06 -2.67 5.04
N TYR A 61 -6.19 -3.32 4.88
CA TYR A 61 -7.35 -2.82 4.17
C TYR A 61 -8.40 -2.43 5.21
N LEU A 62 -8.87 -1.19 5.13
CA LEU A 62 -9.93 -0.65 6.00
C LEU A 62 -11.14 -0.33 5.15
N SER A 63 -12.23 -1.06 5.36
CA SER A 63 -13.46 -0.87 4.61
C SER A 63 -14.32 0.23 5.22
N PHE A 64 -15.08 0.93 4.40
CA PHE A 64 -16.10 1.86 4.86
C PHE A 64 -17.15 1.18 5.77
N HIS A 65 -17.34 -0.12 5.62
CA HIS A 65 -18.23 -0.91 6.49
C HIS A 65 -17.67 -1.07 7.91
N ASP A 66 -16.39 -0.80 8.12
CA ASP A 66 -15.70 -0.90 9.41
C ASP A 66 -15.74 0.41 10.23
N ARG A 67 -16.45 1.44 9.73
CA ARG A 67 -16.60 2.71 10.43
C ARG A 67 -17.18 2.51 11.84
N GLY A 68 -16.68 3.27 12.80
CA GLY A 68 -16.97 3.11 14.22
C GLY A 68 -16.11 2.04 14.92
N HIS A 69 -15.30 1.27 14.18
CA HIS A 69 -14.46 0.20 14.72
C HIS A 69 -12.99 0.28 14.28
N LEU A 70 -12.57 1.35 13.60
CA LEU A 70 -11.23 1.46 13.02
C LEU A 70 -10.13 1.32 14.08
N ARG A 71 -10.32 1.87 15.27
CA ARG A 71 -9.37 1.71 16.38
C ARG A 71 -9.14 0.23 16.72
N GLN A 72 -10.21 -0.55 16.84
CA GLN A 72 -10.12 -1.97 17.18
C GLN A 72 -9.45 -2.79 16.07
N ILE A 73 -9.70 -2.42 14.81
CA ILE A 73 -9.09 -3.08 13.66
C ILE A 73 -7.60 -2.78 13.61
N LEU A 74 -7.19 -1.55 13.86
CA LEU A 74 -5.77 -1.17 13.92
C LEU A 74 -5.01 -1.95 14.98
N GLU A 75 -5.65 -2.36 16.10
CA GLU A 75 -5.01 -3.19 17.14
C GLU A 75 -4.47 -4.52 16.60
N ASN A 76 -4.99 -5.02 15.50
CA ASN A 76 -4.49 -6.24 14.86
C ASN A 76 -3.11 -6.06 14.22
N TRP A 77 -2.61 -4.81 14.04
CA TRP A 77 -1.27 -4.59 13.55
C TRP A 77 -0.27 -4.73 14.70
N PRO A 78 0.63 -5.72 14.65
CA PRO A 78 1.45 -6.11 15.80
C PRO A 78 2.68 -5.24 16.03
N TYR A 79 3.02 -4.37 15.06
CA TYR A 79 4.25 -3.61 15.08
C TYR A 79 4.02 -2.16 15.51
N ASN A 80 5.06 -1.54 16.09
CA ASN A 80 5.06 -0.10 16.31
C ASN A 80 5.35 0.61 14.99
N VAL A 81 4.44 1.50 14.58
CA VAL A 81 4.50 2.21 13.30
C VAL A 81 5.05 3.61 13.50
N GLU A 82 6.08 3.96 12.73
CA GLU A 82 6.66 5.30 12.68
C GLU A 82 6.15 6.09 11.46
N ILE A 83 5.76 5.39 10.40
CA ILE A 83 5.25 6.00 9.17
C ILE A 83 4.21 5.12 8.50
N THR A 84 3.16 5.76 8.04
CA THR A 84 2.13 5.13 7.20
C THR A 84 1.98 5.87 5.88
N VAL A 85 1.64 5.14 4.84
CA VAL A 85 1.16 5.68 3.57
C VAL A 85 -0.19 5.07 3.28
N LEU A 86 -1.17 5.92 3.03
CA LEU A 86 -2.54 5.50 2.76
C LEU A 86 -2.99 5.93 1.36
N THR A 87 -3.89 5.16 0.78
CA THR A 87 -4.58 5.47 -0.47
C THR A 87 -6.00 4.90 -0.45
N ASP A 88 -6.91 5.56 -1.14
CA ASP A 88 -8.23 5.02 -1.48
C ASP A 88 -8.26 4.40 -2.90
N GLY A 89 -7.14 4.47 -3.61
CA GLY A 89 -6.98 3.94 -4.96
C GLY A 89 -7.77 4.66 -6.05
N SER A 90 -8.54 5.71 -5.73
CA SER A 90 -9.43 6.38 -6.68
C SER A 90 -8.69 7.14 -7.79
N ARG A 91 -7.40 7.46 -7.58
CA ARG A 91 -6.59 8.18 -8.56
C ARG A 91 -5.13 7.76 -8.50
N ILE A 92 -4.79 6.68 -9.19
CA ILE A 92 -3.43 6.16 -9.25
C ILE A 92 -2.72 6.68 -10.50
N LEU A 93 -1.97 7.77 -10.37
CA LEU A 93 -1.16 8.36 -11.45
C LEU A 93 -1.91 8.40 -12.80
N GLY A 94 -1.33 7.83 -13.86
CA GLY A 94 -1.97 7.70 -15.18
C GLY A 94 -2.89 6.48 -15.34
N LEU A 95 -3.09 5.68 -14.27
CA LEU A 95 -3.87 4.43 -14.32
C LEU A 95 -5.34 4.62 -13.94
N GLY A 96 -5.69 5.76 -13.33
CA GLY A 96 -7.06 6.07 -12.92
C GLY A 96 -7.48 5.41 -11.62
N ASP A 97 -8.77 5.06 -11.53
CA ASP A 97 -9.37 4.44 -10.35
C ASP A 97 -9.13 2.92 -10.38
N LEU A 98 -8.31 2.45 -9.44
CA LEU A 98 -7.98 1.05 -9.23
C LEU A 98 -8.59 0.49 -7.92
N GLY A 99 -9.31 1.32 -7.16
CA GLY A 99 -9.88 0.91 -5.87
C GLY A 99 -8.83 0.26 -4.97
N VAL A 100 -9.16 -0.85 -4.31
CA VAL A 100 -8.25 -1.55 -3.39
C VAL A 100 -7.00 -2.13 -4.06
N ASN A 101 -7.01 -2.33 -5.38
CA ASN A 101 -5.82 -2.75 -6.13
C ASN A 101 -4.71 -1.68 -6.09
N GLY A 102 -5.02 -0.46 -5.64
CA GLY A 102 -4.06 0.60 -5.38
C GLY A 102 -3.06 0.31 -4.25
N MET A 103 -3.21 -0.76 -3.46
CA MET A 103 -2.31 -1.13 -2.35
C MET A 103 -0.83 -1.19 -2.76
N GLY A 104 -0.52 -1.52 -4.00
CA GLY A 104 0.85 -1.51 -4.49
C GLY A 104 1.55 -0.16 -4.36
N ILE A 105 0.82 0.96 -4.38
CA ILE A 105 1.38 2.30 -4.23
C ILE A 105 1.91 2.56 -2.81
N PRO A 106 1.13 2.39 -1.73
CA PRO A 106 1.66 2.50 -0.37
C PRO A 106 2.84 1.56 -0.11
N VAL A 107 2.74 0.31 -0.56
CA VAL A 107 3.81 -0.68 -0.43
C VAL A 107 5.10 -0.21 -1.12
N GLY A 108 5.02 0.23 -2.37
CA GLY A 108 6.16 0.73 -3.12
C GLY A 108 6.76 2.01 -2.51
N LYS A 109 5.92 2.94 -2.04
CA LYS A 109 6.37 4.16 -1.35
C LYS A 109 7.16 3.83 -0.08
N LEU A 110 6.63 2.97 0.76
CA LEU A 110 7.30 2.59 2.01
C LEU A 110 8.57 1.78 1.76
N ALA A 111 8.61 0.97 0.70
CA ALA A 111 9.84 0.32 0.26
C ALA A 111 10.92 1.35 -0.14
N LEU A 112 10.54 2.44 -0.83
CA LEU A 112 11.46 3.54 -1.13
C LEU A 112 11.96 4.24 0.15
N TYR A 113 11.09 4.48 1.12
CA TYR A 113 11.50 5.09 2.39
C TYR A 113 12.46 4.20 3.16
N THR A 114 12.26 2.89 3.14
CA THR A 114 13.23 1.93 3.68
C THR A 114 14.56 2.00 2.93
N ALA A 115 14.54 1.96 1.60
CA ALA A 115 15.75 1.94 0.80
C ALA A 115 16.54 3.26 0.86
N CYS A 116 15.86 4.41 0.80
CA CYS A 116 16.48 5.73 0.67
C CYS A 116 16.68 6.44 2.00
N ALA A 117 15.74 6.30 2.93
CA ALA A 117 15.76 6.98 4.23
C ALA A 117 16.17 6.07 5.40
N GLY A 118 16.32 4.76 5.16
CA GLY A 118 16.73 3.81 6.20
C GLY A 118 15.65 3.52 7.26
N ILE A 119 14.39 3.81 6.96
CA ILE A 119 13.27 3.47 7.85
C ILE A 119 13.14 1.96 7.90
N ARG A 120 13.02 1.41 9.09
CA ARG A 120 12.87 -0.03 9.28
C ARG A 120 11.55 -0.52 8.66
N PRO A 121 11.57 -1.63 7.91
CA PRO A 121 10.34 -2.17 7.29
C PRO A 121 9.22 -2.41 8.31
N GLU A 122 9.57 -2.90 9.51
CA GLU A 122 8.63 -3.21 10.59
C GLU A 122 7.95 -1.95 11.14
N ALA A 123 8.60 -0.78 11.01
CA ALA A 123 8.08 0.51 11.44
C ALA A 123 7.18 1.19 10.39
N THR A 124 6.83 0.48 9.32
CA THR A 124 6.01 1.01 8.22
C THR A 124 4.66 0.31 8.14
N LEU A 125 3.60 1.06 7.81
CA LEU A 125 2.26 0.51 7.62
C LEU A 125 1.66 1.02 6.31
N PRO A 126 1.56 0.16 5.27
CA PRO A 126 0.75 0.46 4.09
C PRO A 126 -0.74 0.31 4.42
N LEU A 127 -1.54 1.32 4.04
CA LEU A 127 -2.98 1.32 4.25
C LEU A 127 -3.72 1.54 2.92
N THR A 128 -4.76 0.75 2.69
CA THR A 128 -5.73 0.99 1.62
C THR A 128 -7.12 1.14 2.22
N LEU A 129 -7.78 2.24 1.85
CA LEU A 129 -9.13 2.56 2.27
C LEU A 129 -10.11 2.08 1.21
N ASP A 130 -10.91 1.09 1.55
CA ASP A 130 -11.97 0.60 0.66
C ASP A 130 -13.24 1.44 0.85
N LEU A 131 -13.24 2.59 0.20
CA LEU A 131 -14.35 3.54 0.17
C LEU A 131 -15.26 3.36 -1.06
N GLY A 132 -15.19 2.18 -1.70
CA GLY A 132 -15.84 1.92 -2.98
C GLY A 132 -15.05 2.46 -4.17
N THR A 133 -15.54 2.18 -5.38
CA THR A 133 -14.91 2.59 -6.64
C THR A 133 -15.94 2.99 -7.68
N ASN A 134 -15.63 4.01 -8.48
CA ASN A 134 -16.45 4.41 -9.63
C ASN A 134 -16.04 3.66 -10.90
N ASN A 135 -15.01 2.83 -10.85
CA ASN A 135 -14.60 1.96 -11.95
C ASN A 135 -15.57 0.76 -12.07
N VAL A 136 -16.47 0.83 -13.01
CA VAL A 136 -17.50 -0.20 -13.24
C VAL A 136 -16.87 -1.56 -13.56
N ALA A 137 -15.78 -1.58 -14.34
CA ALA A 137 -15.10 -2.82 -14.70
C ALA A 137 -14.57 -3.57 -13.46
N LEU A 138 -14.02 -2.84 -12.48
CA LEU A 138 -13.60 -3.46 -11.22
C LEU A 138 -14.79 -4.00 -10.42
N ARG A 139 -15.89 -3.27 -10.35
CA ARG A 139 -17.08 -3.74 -9.61
C ARG A 139 -17.70 -5.00 -10.20
N GLU A 140 -17.54 -5.19 -11.51
CA GLU A 140 -18.04 -6.37 -12.24
C GLU A 140 -17.04 -7.52 -12.27
N ASP A 141 -15.77 -7.27 -11.97
CA ASP A 141 -14.74 -8.30 -11.94
C ASP A 141 -14.93 -9.25 -10.75
N PRO A 142 -15.15 -10.55 -10.97
CA PRO A 142 -15.33 -11.52 -9.90
C PRO A 142 -14.10 -11.69 -9.00
N LEU A 143 -12.90 -11.30 -9.47
CA LEU A 143 -11.65 -11.40 -8.72
C LEU A 143 -11.36 -10.12 -7.90
N TYR A 144 -12.12 -9.03 -8.11
CA TYR A 144 -11.91 -7.80 -7.35
C TYR A 144 -12.19 -8.01 -5.86
N MET A 145 -11.20 -7.71 -5.03
CA MET A 145 -11.24 -7.98 -3.57
C MET A 145 -11.95 -6.89 -2.76
N GLY A 146 -12.17 -5.71 -3.35
CA GLY A 146 -12.79 -4.57 -2.66
C GLY A 146 -14.32 -4.62 -2.66
N SER A 147 -14.90 -3.67 -1.96
CA SER A 147 -16.35 -3.43 -1.94
C SER A 147 -16.85 -3.06 -3.33
N ARG A 148 -17.83 -3.79 -3.82
CA ARG A 148 -18.41 -3.58 -5.16
C ARG A 148 -19.49 -2.49 -5.15
N MET A 149 -19.25 -1.43 -4.41
CA MET A 149 -20.14 -0.28 -4.31
C MET A 149 -19.55 0.95 -4.99
N PRO A 150 -20.36 1.90 -5.43
CA PRO A 150 -19.88 3.20 -5.87
C PRO A 150 -19.08 3.87 -4.74
N LYS A 151 -18.11 4.73 -5.12
CA LYS A 151 -17.37 5.52 -4.14
C LYS A 151 -18.35 6.30 -3.26
N VAL A 152 -18.08 6.31 -1.96
CA VAL A 152 -18.86 7.04 -0.95
C VAL A 152 -18.85 8.55 -1.22
N SER A 153 -19.76 9.27 -0.57
CA SER A 153 -19.81 10.74 -0.66
C SER A 153 -18.55 11.37 -0.05
N ALA A 154 -18.26 12.61 -0.46
CA ALA A 154 -17.14 13.36 0.11
C ALA A 154 -17.33 13.66 1.62
N GLU A 155 -18.57 13.68 2.10
CA GLU A 155 -18.90 13.85 3.52
C GLU A 155 -18.57 12.57 4.30
N ASP A 156 -19.05 11.41 3.85
CA ASP A 156 -18.75 10.11 4.44
C ASP A 156 -17.23 9.82 4.43
N GLU A 157 -16.54 10.16 3.34
CA GLU A 157 -15.10 10.01 3.23
C GLU A 157 -14.37 10.85 4.29
N ARG A 158 -14.82 12.09 4.53
CA ARG A 158 -14.23 12.96 5.54
C ARG A 158 -14.43 12.42 6.94
N GLU A 159 -15.67 12.00 7.27
CA GLU A 159 -15.96 11.40 8.58
C GLU A 159 -15.12 10.15 8.84
N PHE A 160 -14.97 9.30 7.81
CA PHE A 160 -14.13 8.10 7.90
C PHE A 160 -12.66 8.45 8.12
N LEU A 161 -12.14 9.46 7.43
CA LEU A 161 -10.78 9.93 7.60
C LEU A 161 -10.55 10.55 8.98
N ASP A 162 -11.50 11.30 9.51
CA ASP A 162 -11.41 11.90 10.85
C ASP A 162 -11.34 10.81 11.92
N GLU A 163 -12.17 9.75 11.82
CA GLU A 163 -12.10 8.58 12.70
C GLU A 163 -10.74 7.88 12.58
N LEU A 164 -10.27 7.66 11.34
CA LEU A 164 -8.99 6.98 11.09
C LEU A 164 -7.83 7.77 11.69
N MET A 165 -7.78 9.07 11.48
CA MET A 165 -6.71 9.92 12.02
C MET A 165 -6.70 9.92 13.55
N ALA A 166 -7.86 9.96 14.19
CA ALA A 166 -7.97 9.83 15.64
C ALA A 166 -7.45 8.46 16.10
N ALA A 167 -7.86 7.37 15.44
CA ALA A 167 -7.44 6.02 15.79
C ALA A 167 -5.93 5.78 15.61
N LEU A 168 -5.34 6.31 14.52
CA LEU A 168 -3.89 6.24 14.28
C LEU A 168 -3.09 7.00 15.34
N THR A 169 -3.53 8.23 15.67
CA THR A 169 -2.86 9.05 16.68
C THR A 169 -2.95 8.45 18.08
N ASP A 170 -4.08 7.83 18.41
CA ASP A 170 -4.27 7.15 19.69
C ASP A 170 -3.35 5.92 19.82
N LYS A 171 -3.19 5.15 18.75
CA LYS A 171 -2.38 3.93 18.80
C LYS A 171 -0.88 4.22 18.69
N TRP A 172 -0.48 5.15 17.86
CA TRP A 172 0.91 5.54 17.63
C TRP A 172 1.06 7.06 17.79
N PRO A 173 1.09 7.55 19.05
CA PRO A 173 1.33 8.95 19.31
C PRO A 173 2.75 9.32 18.86
N GLY A 174 2.86 10.34 17.97
CA GLY A 174 4.12 10.87 17.43
C GLY A 174 4.92 11.70 18.43
#